data_dbb0ddf4ee7c63336a06d460d08a7a99
#
_entry.id   dbb0ddf4ee7c63336a06d460d08a7a99
#
_cell.length_a   1.000
_cell.length_b   1.000
_cell.length_c   1.000
_cell.angle_alpha   90.00
_cell.angle_beta   90.00
_cell.angle_gamma   90.00
#
_symmetry.space_group_name_H-M   'P 1'
#
loop_
_entity.id
_entity.type
_entity.pdbx_description
1 polymer ?
#
loop_
_entity_poly.entity_id
_entity_poly.type
_entity_poly.pdbx_seq_one_letter_code
_entity_poly.pdbx_strand_id
1 'polypeptide(L)'
;FTAWELSNVLYEGISKIEEHKYGITPTLFTNKMQNVRVVVAESDLNNYPGMYLRKEDGKMKGYWAAYPKKIEMGSWGNFITVVKERENYLARTAGNHAFPWRIAIVAKDDKELLTNEMIYLLAKPQQIKDTDWIRPGKATWEWWHCAILEKAPFPSGHQNLSTQMYKYYIDFASENKIPYLLVDAGWSNVFNHADLNKNIDIKEVIRYGKEKQVGVWLWTVAATLFQHPHCYLDSISKWGAVGVKIDFFDRDD
;
A
#
# COMPACT_ATOMS: atom_id res chain seq x y z
N PHE A 1 -4.62 -13.33 7.99
CA PHE A 1 -5.05 -12.42 6.93
C PHE A 1 -5.79 -13.18 5.86
N THR A 2 -6.89 -12.62 5.38
CA THR A 2 -7.77 -13.25 4.40
C THR A 2 -7.56 -12.72 2.98
N ALA A 3 -6.74 -11.71 2.81
CA ALA A 3 -6.45 -11.12 1.51
C ALA A 3 -4.94 -11.14 1.22
N TRP A 4 -4.65 -11.56 0.03
CA TRP A 4 -3.34 -11.46 -0.62
C TRP A 4 -3.57 -10.71 -1.92
N GLU A 5 -2.66 -9.85 -2.36
CA GLU A 5 -2.90 -8.93 -3.47
C GLU A 5 -3.31 -9.59 -4.79
N LEU A 6 -3.00 -10.86 -4.98
CA LEU A 6 -3.38 -11.64 -6.15
C LEU A 6 -4.40 -12.75 -5.85
N SER A 7 -4.94 -12.81 -4.63
CA SER A 7 -5.91 -13.85 -4.28
C SER A 7 -7.34 -13.42 -4.64
N ASN A 8 -8.14 -14.39 -5.02
CA ASN A 8 -9.56 -14.16 -5.28
C ASN A 8 -10.26 -13.76 -3.99
N VAL A 9 -11.02 -12.67 -4.05
CA VAL A 9 -11.93 -12.30 -2.97
C VAL A 9 -13.10 -13.28 -2.99
N LEU A 10 -13.25 -14.07 -1.94
CA LEU A 10 -14.35 -15.01 -1.79
C LEU A 10 -15.50 -14.32 -1.06
N TYR A 11 -16.66 -14.30 -1.69
CA TYR A 11 -17.90 -13.89 -1.05
C TYR A 11 -18.58 -15.10 -0.42
N GLU A 12 -18.39 -15.26 0.89
CA GLU A 12 -18.92 -16.40 1.63
C GLU A 12 -19.96 -15.98 2.67
N GLY A 13 -20.89 -16.89 2.99
CA GLY A 13 -21.77 -16.68 4.12
C GLY A 13 -20.98 -16.75 5.43
N ILE A 14 -21.31 -15.89 6.40
CA ILE A 14 -20.62 -15.84 7.71
C ILE A 14 -20.57 -17.23 8.37
N SER A 15 -21.60 -18.06 8.17
CA SER A 15 -21.65 -19.43 8.71
C SER A 15 -20.56 -20.36 8.15
N LYS A 16 -20.05 -20.07 6.96
CA LYS A 16 -18.99 -20.87 6.29
C LYS A 16 -17.58 -20.42 6.69
N ILE A 17 -17.42 -19.21 7.22
CA ILE A 17 -16.14 -18.73 7.72
C ILE A 17 -15.78 -19.55 8.96
N GLU A 18 -14.57 -20.08 9.03
CA GLU A 18 -14.08 -20.81 10.20
C GLU A 18 -13.94 -19.89 11.42
N GLU A 19 -14.12 -20.45 12.62
CA GLU A 19 -13.86 -19.71 13.86
C GLU A 19 -12.41 -19.22 13.92
N HIS A 20 -12.23 -18.04 14.49
CA HIS A 20 -10.94 -17.35 14.63
C HIS A 20 -10.28 -16.86 13.31
N LYS A 21 -10.97 -16.96 12.17
CA LYS A 21 -10.53 -16.31 10.94
C LYS A 21 -10.77 -14.80 11.00
N TYR A 22 -9.87 -14.07 10.37
CA TYR A 22 -9.86 -12.61 10.32
C TYR A 22 -10.34 -12.10 8.98
N GLY A 23 -11.05 -10.97 9.01
CA GLY A 23 -11.33 -10.10 7.88
C GLY A 23 -10.70 -8.74 8.10
N ILE A 24 -10.25 -8.10 7.03
CA ILE A 24 -9.74 -6.72 7.06
C ILE A 24 -10.89 -5.73 6.93
N THR A 25 -10.71 -4.51 7.43
CA THR A 25 -11.63 -3.39 7.16
C THR A 25 -11.08 -2.56 5.99
N PRO A 26 -11.94 -1.95 5.15
CA PRO A 26 -13.40 -2.04 5.18
C PRO A 26 -13.92 -3.40 4.71
N THR A 27 -14.97 -3.90 5.38
CA THR A 27 -15.62 -5.18 5.01
C THR A 27 -17.09 -4.94 4.67
N LEU A 28 -17.53 -5.46 3.51
CA LEU A 28 -18.91 -5.42 3.07
C LEU A 28 -19.66 -6.69 3.50
N PHE A 29 -20.77 -6.52 4.21
CA PHE A 29 -21.75 -7.55 4.50
C PHE A 29 -23.02 -7.31 3.70
N THR A 30 -23.57 -8.37 3.12
CA THR A 30 -24.84 -8.32 2.40
C THR A 30 -25.87 -9.22 3.07
N ASN A 31 -26.99 -8.66 3.48
CA ASN A 31 -28.16 -9.42 3.90
C ASN A 31 -29.14 -9.51 2.71
N LYS A 32 -29.15 -10.65 2.05
CA LYS A 32 -29.99 -10.86 0.85
C LYS A 32 -31.49 -10.88 1.16
N MET A 33 -31.89 -11.34 2.34
CA MET A 33 -33.32 -11.42 2.72
C MET A 33 -33.91 -10.02 2.97
N GLN A 34 -33.15 -9.13 3.60
CA GLN A 34 -33.59 -7.77 3.90
C GLN A 34 -33.13 -6.75 2.82
N ASN A 35 -32.39 -7.20 1.82
CA ASN A 35 -31.79 -6.37 0.78
C ASN A 35 -31.00 -5.18 1.37
N VAL A 36 -30.17 -5.45 2.35
CA VAL A 36 -29.34 -4.45 3.03
C VAL A 36 -27.87 -4.74 2.81
N ARG A 37 -27.08 -3.68 2.61
CA ARG A 37 -25.61 -3.66 2.59
C ARG A 37 -25.13 -3.00 3.87
N VAL A 38 -24.13 -3.58 4.50
CA VAL A 38 -23.49 -2.99 5.67
C VAL A 38 -21.98 -3.01 5.44
N VAL A 39 -21.35 -1.83 5.42
CA VAL A 39 -19.90 -1.72 5.39
C VAL A 39 -19.41 -1.38 6.79
N VAL A 40 -18.55 -2.22 7.33
CA VAL A 40 -17.83 -1.93 8.57
C VAL A 40 -16.47 -1.35 8.22
N ALA A 41 -16.19 -0.16 8.71
CA ALA A 41 -15.00 0.60 8.39
C ALA A 41 -14.49 1.42 9.58
N GLU A 42 -13.39 2.12 9.38
CA GLU A 42 -12.82 3.08 10.31
C GLU A 42 -12.57 4.41 9.61
N SER A 43 -12.53 5.49 10.36
CA SER A 43 -12.09 6.80 9.91
C SER A 43 -11.21 7.47 10.96
N ASP A 44 -10.37 8.42 10.52
CA ASP A 44 -9.43 9.16 11.36
C ASP A 44 -8.48 8.25 12.16
N LEU A 45 -8.00 7.18 11.51
CA LEU A 45 -7.08 6.21 12.10
C LEU A 45 -5.67 6.82 12.18
N ASN A 46 -5.39 7.49 13.29
CA ASN A 46 -4.11 8.13 13.57
C ASN A 46 -3.54 7.60 14.88
N ASN A 47 -2.32 7.08 14.83
CA ASN A 47 -1.54 6.66 15.99
C ASN A 47 -2.29 5.70 16.92
N TYR A 48 -3.06 4.78 16.33
CA TYR A 48 -3.85 3.77 17.03
C TYR A 48 -3.97 2.53 16.15
N PRO A 49 -4.01 1.31 16.73
CA PRO A 49 -4.11 0.08 15.94
C PRO A 49 -5.41 -0.01 15.14
N GLY A 50 -5.29 -0.48 13.91
CA GLY A 50 -6.42 -0.73 13.01
C GLY A 50 -7.30 -1.89 13.48
N MET A 51 -8.59 -1.80 13.15
CA MET A 51 -9.57 -2.83 13.49
C MET A 51 -9.57 -3.94 12.44
N TYR A 52 -9.48 -5.17 12.91
CA TYR A 52 -9.85 -6.36 12.16
C TYR A 52 -11.24 -6.83 12.57
N LEU A 53 -11.85 -7.65 11.73
CA LEU A 53 -13.01 -8.42 12.10
C LEU A 53 -12.59 -9.87 12.31
N ARG A 54 -12.96 -10.47 13.44
CA ARG A 54 -12.65 -11.85 13.76
C ARG A 54 -13.91 -12.63 14.00
N LYS A 55 -14.00 -13.84 13.46
CA LYS A 55 -15.14 -14.71 13.77
C LYS A 55 -14.97 -15.32 15.15
N GLU A 56 -15.95 -15.10 16.03
CA GLU A 56 -16.03 -15.66 17.38
C GLU A 56 -17.49 -15.96 17.73
N ASP A 57 -17.76 -17.18 18.21
CA ASP A 57 -19.09 -17.66 18.58
C ASP A 57 -20.10 -17.48 17.43
N GLY A 58 -19.68 -17.77 16.20
CA GLY A 58 -20.51 -17.65 15.00
C GLY A 58 -20.78 -16.22 14.53
N LYS A 59 -20.18 -15.18 15.14
CA LYS A 59 -20.36 -13.76 14.82
C LYS A 59 -19.05 -13.11 14.41
N MET A 60 -19.13 -12.07 13.60
CA MET A 60 -17.96 -11.20 13.32
C MET A 60 -17.88 -10.14 14.42
N LYS A 61 -16.78 -10.12 15.15
CA LYS A 61 -16.49 -9.17 16.24
C LYS A 61 -15.29 -8.31 15.86
N GLY A 62 -15.24 -7.06 16.33
CA GLY A 62 -14.04 -6.21 16.22
C GLY A 62 -12.88 -6.81 17.03
N TYR A 63 -11.70 -6.81 16.43
CA TYR A 63 -10.47 -7.33 17.01
C TYR A 63 -9.33 -6.40 16.72
N TRP A 64 -8.47 -6.18 17.71
CA TRP A 64 -7.25 -5.36 17.60
C TRP A 64 -6.06 -6.16 18.09
N ALA A 65 -4.97 -6.08 17.38
CA ALA A 65 -3.71 -6.68 17.82
C ALA A 65 -3.17 -5.91 19.03
N ALA A 66 -2.76 -6.64 20.08
CA ALA A 66 -2.10 -6.02 21.21
C ALA A 66 -0.72 -5.48 20.79
N TYR A 67 -0.24 -4.43 21.49
CA TYR A 67 1.01 -3.75 21.18
C TYR A 67 2.20 -4.73 21.15
N PRO A 68 3.09 -4.64 20.16
CA PRO A 68 4.23 -5.54 20.09
C PRO A 68 5.24 -5.24 21.19
N LYS A 69 5.60 -6.27 21.95
CA LYS A 69 6.61 -6.23 22.99
C LYS A 69 7.99 -6.61 22.47
N LYS A 70 8.05 -7.68 21.69
CA LYS A 70 9.26 -8.19 21.04
C LYS A 70 9.01 -8.42 19.57
N ILE A 71 9.85 -7.83 18.73
CA ILE A 71 9.80 -7.98 17.28
C ILE A 71 11.15 -8.50 16.77
N GLU A 72 11.11 -9.26 15.70
CA GLU A 72 12.28 -9.76 14.98
C GLU A 72 12.05 -9.63 13.49
N MET A 73 13.08 -9.29 12.71
CA MET A 73 13.01 -9.39 11.26
C MET A 73 12.96 -10.86 10.87
N GLY A 74 12.06 -11.26 10.00
CA GLY A 74 11.89 -12.70 9.85
C GLY A 74 11.22 -13.25 8.61
N SER A 75 10.51 -12.48 7.83
CA SER A 75 9.85 -13.04 6.65
C SER A 75 10.10 -12.22 5.39
N TRP A 76 9.87 -12.84 4.23
CA TRP A 76 10.05 -12.20 2.92
C TRP A 76 11.41 -11.52 2.76
N GLY A 77 12.50 -12.26 2.94
CA GLY A 77 13.85 -11.70 2.82
C GLY A 77 14.19 -10.65 3.87
N ASN A 78 13.58 -10.73 5.04
CA ASN A 78 13.69 -9.75 6.15
C ASN A 78 13.05 -8.38 5.86
N PHE A 79 12.10 -8.29 4.95
CA PHE A 79 11.35 -7.05 4.71
C PHE A 79 10.24 -6.81 5.75
N ILE A 80 9.80 -7.87 6.42
CA ILE A 80 8.67 -7.87 7.34
C ILE A 80 9.13 -8.25 8.73
N THR A 81 8.75 -7.48 9.74
CA THR A 81 8.93 -7.83 11.14
C THR A 81 7.91 -8.90 11.57
N VAL A 82 8.34 -9.76 12.47
CA VAL A 82 7.49 -10.76 13.10
C VAL A 82 7.37 -10.41 14.58
N VAL A 83 6.15 -10.23 15.05
CA VAL A 83 5.88 -9.99 16.48
C VAL A 83 5.97 -11.33 17.22
N LYS A 84 6.97 -11.49 18.10
CA LYS A 84 7.20 -12.68 18.91
C LYS A 84 6.45 -12.65 20.23
N GLU A 85 6.33 -11.48 20.83
CA GLU A 85 5.63 -11.27 22.09
C GLU A 85 4.80 -9.98 21.99
N ARG A 86 3.64 -9.99 22.64
CA ARG A 86 2.76 -8.84 22.72
C ARG A 86 2.58 -8.39 24.17
N GLU A 87 2.32 -7.11 24.35
CA GLU A 87 1.91 -6.54 25.62
C GLU A 87 0.44 -6.89 25.93
N ASN A 88 -0.02 -6.57 27.13
CA ASN A 88 -1.39 -6.75 27.56
C ASN A 88 -2.28 -5.51 27.30
N TYR A 89 -1.86 -4.59 26.44
CA TYR A 89 -2.58 -3.38 26.04
C TYR A 89 -2.47 -3.18 24.52
N LEU A 90 -3.39 -2.41 23.96
CA LEU A 90 -3.43 -2.11 22.51
C LEU A 90 -2.50 -0.96 22.14
N ALA A 91 -2.52 0.12 22.93
CA ALA A 91 -1.73 1.31 22.70
C ALA A 91 -1.42 2.04 24.02
N ARG A 92 -0.39 2.85 24.02
CA ARG A 92 -0.12 3.86 25.04
C ARG A 92 -0.31 5.24 24.43
N THR A 93 -1.22 6.02 24.99
CA THR A 93 -1.54 7.35 24.48
C THR A 93 -1.22 8.40 25.55
N ALA A 94 -0.96 9.64 25.12
CA ALA A 94 -0.95 10.78 26.02
C ALA A 94 -2.37 11.04 26.57
N GLY A 95 -2.48 11.76 27.69
CA GLY A 95 -3.74 11.91 28.43
C GLY A 95 -4.96 12.34 27.59
N ASN A 96 -4.75 13.23 26.60
CA ASN A 96 -5.78 13.62 25.63
C ASN A 96 -5.49 12.98 24.29
N HIS A 97 -6.31 12.02 23.89
CA HIS A 97 -6.20 11.33 22.59
C HIS A 97 -7.57 11.20 21.93
N ALA A 98 -7.65 11.55 20.66
CA ALA A 98 -8.82 11.30 19.85
C ALA A 98 -8.72 9.90 19.25
N PHE A 99 -9.68 9.05 19.57
CA PHE A 99 -9.75 7.68 19.04
C PHE A 99 -10.35 7.67 17.63
N PRO A 100 -9.97 6.70 16.79
CA PRO A 100 -10.58 6.52 15.48
C PRO A 100 -12.08 6.25 15.58
N TRP A 101 -12.82 6.68 14.57
CA TRP A 101 -14.23 6.33 14.43
C TRP A 101 -14.37 4.87 13.97
N ARG A 102 -15.34 4.16 14.59
CA ARG A 102 -15.81 2.85 14.13
C ARG A 102 -17.14 3.07 13.46
N ILE A 103 -17.26 2.67 12.20
CA ILE A 103 -18.35 3.08 11.31
C ILE A 103 -19.07 1.84 10.80
N ALA A 104 -20.40 1.86 10.85
CA ALA A 104 -21.26 0.95 10.11
C ALA A 104 -22.08 1.76 9.11
N ILE A 105 -21.75 1.66 7.84
CA ILE A 105 -22.49 2.29 6.75
C ILE A 105 -23.58 1.32 6.32
N VAL A 106 -24.84 1.72 6.44
CA VAL A 106 -25.99 0.91 6.05
C VAL A 106 -26.63 1.49 4.80
N ALA A 107 -26.73 0.68 3.76
CA ALA A 107 -27.27 1.07 2.46
C ALA A 107 -28.28 0.05 1.94
N LYS A 108 -29.23 0.52 1.13
CA LYS A 108 -30.25 -0.34 0.49
C LYS A 108 -29.67 -1.05 -0.73
N ASP A 109 -28.74 -0.41 -1.43
CA ASP A 109 -28.11 -0.96 -2.63
C ASP A 109 -26.64 -0.53 -2.77
N ASP A 110 -25.98 -1.08 -3.77
CA ASP A 110 -24.56 -0.82 -4.00
C ASP A 110 -24.27 0.62 -4.50
N LYS A 111 -25.26 1.29 -5.09
CA LYS A 111 -25.09 2.67 -5.58
C LYS A 111 -24.97 3.67 -4.43
N GLU A 112 -25.76 3.46 -3.35
CA GLU A 112 -25.65 4.27 -2.14
C GLU A 112 -24.25 4.16 -1.51
N LEU A 113 -23.59 3.01 -1.62
CA LEU A 113 -22.22 2.84 -1.11
C LEU A 113 -21.21 3.65 -1.91
N LEU A 114 -21.34 3.70 -3.24
CA LEU A 114 -20.40 4.42 -4.11
C LEU A 114 -20.39 5.94 -3.88
N THR A 115 -21.50 6.49 -3.39
CA THR A 115 -21.66 7.91 -3.12
C THR A 115 -21.56 8.26 -1.63
N ASN A 116 -21.24 7.30 -0.79
CA ASN A 116 -21.17 7.51 0.65
C ASN A 116 -19.85 8.13 1.07
N GLU A 117 -19.90 9.30 1.67
CA GLU A 117 -18.71 10.07 2.10
C GLU A 117 -18.49 10.03 3.62
N MET A 118 -19.16 9.13 4.35
CA MET A 118 -19.11 9.10 5.82
C MET A 118 -17.68 9.02 6.37
N ILE A 119 -16.80 8.26 5.71
CA ILE A 119 -15.39 8.13 6.13
C ILE A 119 -14.70 9.50 6.09
N TYR A 120 -14.93 10.28 5.04
CA TYR A 120 -14.33 11.61 4.89
C TYR A 120 -14.97 12.65 5.83
N LEU A 121 -16.28 12.58 6.02
CA LEU A 121 -17.00 13.49 6.90
C LEU A 121 -16.62 13.36 8.38
N LEU A 122 -16.19 12.17 8.80
CA LEU A 122 -15.75 11.90 10.16
C LEU A 122 -14.23 12.07 10.35
N ALA A 123 -13.48 12.20 9.27
CA ALA A 123 -12.05 12.45 9.34
C ALA A 123 -11.74 13.89 9.75
N LYS A 124 -10.55 14.08 10.35
CA LYS A 124 -10.04 15.43 10.59
C LYS A 124 -9.91 16.22 9.28
N PRO A 125 -10.07 17.54 9.34
CA PRO A 125 -9.84 18.38 8.17
C PRO A 125 -8.44 18.16 7.57
N GLN A 126 -8.37 18.27 6.25
CA GLN A 126 -7.12 18.22 5.50
C GLN A 126 -6.10 19.21 6.07
N GLN A 127 -4.89 18.74 6.36
CA GLN A 127 -3.79 19.55 6.90
C GLN A 127 -2.88 20.12 5.82
N ILE A 128 -2.76 19.43 4.68
CA ILE A 128 -1.96 19.91 3.53
C ILE A 128 -2.80 20.90 2.77
N LYS A 129 -2.39 22.18 2.79
CA LYS A 129 -3.16 23.28 2.19
C LYS A 129 -3.03 23.34 0.67
N ASP A 130 -1.83 23.10 0.16
CA ASP A 130 -1.56 23.08 -1.28
C ASP A 130 -1.47 21.63 -1.77
N THR A 131 -2.39 21.25 -2.64
CA THR A 131 -2.49 19.91 -3.23
C THR A 131 -2.40 19.93 -4.75
N ASP A 132 -2.13 21.08 -5.38
CA ASP A 132 -2.09 21.24 -6.84
C ASP A 132 -0.96 20.42 -7.50
N TRP A 133 0.03 20.01 -6.71
CA TRP A 133 1.10 19.13 -7.14
C TRP A 133 0.67 17.66 -7.27
N ILE A 134 -0.44 17.24 -6.65
CA ILE A 134 -0.96 15.87 -6.73
C ILE A 134 -1.68 15.70 -8.05
N ARG A 135 -1.12 14.90 -8.95
CA ARG A 135 -1.70 14.62 -10.26
C ARG A 135 -1.98 13.14 -10.38
N PRO A 136 -3.25 12.70 -10.25
CA PRO A 136 -3.65 11.32 -10.46
C PRO A 136 -3.36 10.86 -11.89
N GLY A 137 -2.98 9.60 -12.05
CA GLY A 137 -2.72 9.04 -13.37
C GLY A 137 -2.38 7.57 -13.35
N LYS A 138 -2.31 6.97 -14.53
CA LYS A 138 -1.84 5.59 -14.70
C LYS A 138 -0.31 5.56 -14.66
N ALA A 139 0.24 4.40 -14.31
CA ALA A 139 1.68 4.14 -14.39
C ALA A 139 1.93 2.85 -15.19
N THR A 140 3.02 2.83 -15.95
CA THR A 140 3.61 1.57 -16.38
C THR A 140 4.37 0.98 -15.19
N TRP A 141 4.35 -0.35 -15.07
CA TRP A 141 4.93 -1.04 -13.91
C TRP A 141 5.42 -2.42 -14.32
N GLU A 142 6.72 -2.66 -14.23
CA GLU A 142 7.36 -3.87 -14.72
C GLU A 142 7.11 -5.11 -13.87
N TRP A 143 6.87 -4.93 -12.58
CA TRP A 143 6.68 -6.03 -11.64
C TRP A 143 5.47 -6.91 -12.01
N TRP A 144 4.39 -6.30 -12.48
CA TRP A 144 3.12 -6.98 -12.77
C TRP A 144 3.25 -8.16 -13.74
N HIS A 145 4.16 -8.08 -14.70
CA HIS A 145 4.39 -9.12 -15.72
C HIS A 145 5.84 -9.63 -15.71
N CYS A 146 6.49 -9.65 -14.54
CA CYS A 146 7.85 -10.14 -14.37
C CYS A 146 8.89 -9.42 -15.26
N ALA A 147 8.64 -8.17 -15.64
CA ALA A 147 9.46 -7.37 -16.56
C ALA A 147 9.69 -8.03 -17.93
N ILE A 148 8.79 -8.92 -18.37
CA ILE A 148 8.89 -9.62 -19.66
C ILE A 148 8.33 -8.73 -20.76
N LEU A 149 9.16 -8.45 -21.77
CA LEU A 149 8.85 -7.63 -22.94
C LEU A 149 9.11 -8.46 -24.20
N GLU A 150 8.10 -9.15 -24.70
CA GLU A 150 8.22 -10.12 -25.80
C GLU A 150 8.78 -9.54 -27.11
N LYS A 151 8.59 -8.25 -27.34
CA LYS A 151 9.00 -7.58 -28.60
C LYS A 151 10.15 -6.61 -28.40
N ALA A 152 10.76 -6.57 -27.22
CA ALA A 152 11.91 -5.70 -27.00
C ALA A 152 13.16 -6.21 -27.77
N PRO A 153 13.96 -5.33 -28.34
CA PRO A 153 15.18 -5.70 -29.07
C PRO A 153 16.37 -6.03 -28.13
N PHE A 154 16.09 -6.33 -26.87
CA PHE A 154 17.07 -6.64 -25.83
C PHE A 154 16.50 -7.67 -24.84
N PRO A 155 17.35 -8.37 -24.05
CA PRO A 155 16.88 -9.28 -23.02
C PRO A 155 16.01 -8.56 -21.98
N SER A 156 14.87 -9.16 -21.62
CA SER A 156 13.93 -8.64 -20.62
C SER A 156 13.71 -9.66 -19.48
N GLY A 157 12.92 -9.31 -18.49
CA GLY A 157 12.72 -10.09 -17.26
C GLY A 157 13.49 -9.51 -16.07
N HIS A 158 13.09 -9.88 -14.85
CA HIS A 158 13.67 -9.34 -13.60
C HIS A 158 15.20 -9.49 -13.50
N GLN A 159 15.78 -10.52 -14.10
CA GLN A 159 17.23 -10.73 -14.12
C GLN A 159 17.97 -9.79 -15.10
N ASN A 160 17.23 -9.09 -15.98
CA ASN A 160 17.79 -8.23 -17.03
C ASN A 160 17.39 -6.76 -16.85
N LEU A 161 17.04 -6.35 -15.63
CA LEU A 161 16.73 -4.96 -15.32
C LEU A 161 17.90 -4.05 -15.75
N SER A 162 17.62 -3.04 -16.54
CA SER A 162 18.64 -2.15 -17.11
C SER A 162 18.07 -0.78 -17.42
N THR A 163 18.97 0.20 -17.54
CA THR A 163 18.60 1.56 -18.00
C THR A 163 17.87 1.53 -19.34
N GLN A 164 18.31 0.67 -20.27
CA GLN A 164 17.68 0.53 -21.58
C GLN A 164 16.23 0.06 -21.47
N MET A 165 15.98 -0.92 -20.60
CA MET A 165 14.63 -1.46 -20.38
C MET A 165 13.69 -0.39 -19.82
N TYR A 166 14.13 0.39 -18.84
CA TYR A 166 13.30 1.46 -18.29
C TYR A 166 13.05 2.60 -19.29
N LYS A 167 14.02 2.93 -20.14
CA LYS A 167 13.79 3.87 -21.25
C LYS A 167 12.71 3.36 -22.20
N TYR A 168 12.69 2.07 -22.50
CA TYR A 168 11.64 1.46 -23.32
C TYR A 168 10.25 1.59 -22.69
N TYR A 169 10.12 1.37 -21.35
CA TYR A 169 8.87 1.64 -20.64
C TYR A 169 8.46 3.11 -20.70
N ILE A 170 9.42 4.03 -20.60
CA ILE A 170 9.19 5.47 -20.71
C ILE A 170 8.69 5.84 -22.11
N ASP A 171 9.32 5.32 -23.16
CA ASP A 171 8.89 5.56 -24.54
C ASP A 171 7.44 5.06 -24.74
N PHE A 172 7.15 3.84 -24.33
CA PHE A 172 5.78 3.30 -24.36
C PHE A 172 4.80 4.17 -23.56
N ALA A 173 5.16 4.60 -22.37
CA ALA A 173 4.32 5.46 -21.53
C ALA A 173 4.03 6.80 -22.21
N SER A 174 5.07 7.44 -22.78
CA SER A 174 4.96 8.70 -23.51
C SER A 174 4.06 8.59 -24.73
N GLU A 175 4.27 7.57 -25.57
CA GLU A 175 3.46 7.31 -26.77
C GLU A 175 1.98 7.05 -26.45
N ASN A 176 1.71 6.39 -25.32
CA ASN A 176 0.35 6.05 -24.89
C ASN A 176 -0.25 7.06 -23.89
N LYS A 177 0.39 8.21 -23.67
CA LYS A 177 -0.06 9.26 -22.75
C LYS A 177 -0.29 8.74 -21.32
N ILE A 178 0.56 7.81 -20.87
CA ILE A 178 0.61 7.32 -19.50
C ILE A 178 1.58 8.22 -18.73
N PRO A 179 1.13 8.97 -17.71
CA PRO A 179 1.95 10.02 -17.11
C PRO A 179 3.08 9.51 -16.23
N TYR A 180 3.11 8.22 -15.87
CA TYR A 180 4.06 7.71 -14.90
C TYR A 180 4.70 6.38 -15.31
N LEU A 181 5.93 6.19 -14.82
CA LEU A 181 6.60 4.89 -14.68
C LEU A 181 6.83 4.64 -13.19
N LEU A 182 6.41 3.49 -12.69
CA LEU A 182 6.80 2.97 -11.39
C LEU A 182 7.96 1.99 -11.59
N VAL A 183 9.12 2.33 -11.05
CA VAL A 183 10.29 1.46 -10.97
C VAL A 183 10.20 0.69 -9.65
N ASP A 184 9.95 -0.60 -9.74
CA ASP A 184 9.82 -1.48 -8.58
C ASP A 184 11.18 -1.90 -8.01
N ALA A 185 11.24 -2.94 -7.17
CA ALA A 185 12.46 -3.44 -6.53
C ALA A 185 13.54 -3.77 -7.55
N GLY A 186 14.80 -3.52 -7.18
CA GLY A 186 15.97 -3.89 -7.99
C GLY A 186 16.78 -2.73 -8.56
N TRP A 187 16.33 -1.48 -8.45
CA TRP A 187 17.12 -0.31 -8.83
C TRP A 187 18.24 0.03 -7.82
N SER A 188 18.12 -0.45 -6.59
CA SER A 188 19.11 -0.32 -5.51
C SER A 188 19.06 -1.52 -4.57
N ASN A 189 20.01 -1.59 -3.65
CA ASN A 189 19.91 -2.48 -2.51
C ASN A 189 18.73 -2.08 -1.62
N VAL A 190 17.89 -3.03 -1.26
CA VAL A 190 16.64 -2.79 -0.52
C VAL A 190 16.88 -2.23 0.89
N PHE A 191 17.97 -2.61 1.53
CA PHE A 191 18.34 -2.15 2.88
C PHE A 191 19.27 -0.93 2.89
N ASN A 192 19.81 -0.56 1.72
CA ASN A 192 20.69 0.60 1.58
C ASN A 192 20.54 1.21 0.18
N HIS A 193 19.67 2.17 0.05
CA HIS A 193 19.41 2.83 -1.24
C HIS A 193 20.57 3.68 -1.80
N ALA A 194 21.64 3.86 -1.04
CA ALA A 194 22.87 4.45 -1.57
C ALA A 194 23.67 3.47 -2.44
N ASP A 195 23.43 2.17 -2.27
CA ASP A 195 24.02 1.09 -3.08
C ASP A 195 23.14 0.81 -4.30
N LEU A 196 23.39 1.54 -5.39
CA LEU A 196 22.62 1.48 -6.62
C LEU A 196 22.97 0.22 -7.44
N ASN A 197 21.98 -0.28 -8.18
CA ASN A 197 22.21 -1.35 -9.14
C ASN A 197 23.09 -0.85 -10.29
N LYS A 198 24.21 -1.52 -10.52
CA LYS A 198 25.20 -1.12 -11.53
C LYS A 198 24.69 -1.18 -12.98
N ASN A 199 23.65 -1.96 -13.22
CA ASN A 199 23.03 -2.10 -14.54
C ASN A 199 21.99 -1.01 -14.82
N ILE A 200 21.62 -0.21 -13.79
CA ILE A 200 20.57 0.79 -13.86
C ILE A 200 21.13 2.14 -13.44
N ASP A 201 21.33 3.03 -14.39
CA ASP A 201 21.53 4.45 -14.08
C ASP A 201 20.16 5.07 -13.78
N ILE A 202 19.75 4.98 -12.53
CA ILE A 202 18.41 5.45 -12.10
C ILE A 202 18.25 6.95 -12.30
N LYS A 203 19.34 7.72 -12.17
CA LYS A 203 19.29 9.18 -12.40
C LYS A 203 19.06 9.50 -13.86
N GLU A 204 19.69 8.73 -14.76
CA GLU A 204 19.46 8.83 -16.19
C GLU A 204 18.03 8.40 -16.57
N VAL A 205 17.49 7.35 -15.94
CA VAL A 205 16.08 6.94 -16.13
C VAL A 205 15.13 8.09 -15.75
N ILE A 206 15.35 8.72 -14.60
CA ILE A 206 14.54 9.86 -14.14
C ILE A 206 14.66 11.05 -15.10
N ARG A 207 15.90 11.39 -15.51
CA ARG A 207 16.16 12.48 -16.47
C ARG A 207 15.43 12.25 -17.79
N TYR A 208 15.55 11.04 -18.33
CA TYR A 208 14.89 10.63 -19.57
C TYR A 208 13.37 10.67 -19.46
N GLY A 209 12.83 10.20 -18.34
CA GLY A 209 11.39 10.31 -18.04
C GLY A 209 10.90 11.76 -18.08
N LYS A 210 11.65 12.67 -17.47
CA LYS A 210 11.33 14.12 -17.50
C LYS A 210 11.33 14.68 -18.93
N GLU A 211 12.28 14.31 -19.77
CA GLU A 211 12.33 14.72 -21.17
C GLU A 211 11.14 14.23 -21.98
N LYS A 212 10.67 13.03 -21.67
CA LYS A 212 9.51 12.39 -22.31
C LYS A 212 8.17 12.74 -21.64
N GLN A 213 8.16 13.62 -20.64
CA GLN A 213 6.98 13.99 -19.85
C GLN A 213 6.35 12.81 -19.09
N VAL A 214 7.17 11.85 -18.67
CA VAL A 214 6.79 10.69 -17.85
C VAL A 214 7.47 10.82 -16.50
N GLY A 215 6.68 10.99 -15.43
CA GLY A 215 7.18 11.06 -14.06
C GLY A 215 7.62 9.68 -13.56
N VAL A 216 8.76 9.60 -12.91
CA VAL A 216 9.30 8.33 -12.39
C VAL A 216 9.05 8.24 -10.89
N TRP A 217 8.42 7.14 -10.47
CA TRP A 217 8.26 6.73 -9.09
C TRP A 217 9.27 5.65 -8.75
N LEU A 218 9.76 5.67 -7.50
CA LEU A 218 10.71 4.66 -7.02
C LEU A 218 10.10 3.85 -5.88
N TRP A 219 10.33 2.56 -5.92
CA TRP A 219 9.90 1.64 -4.89
C TRP A 219 10.89 1.59 -3.71
N THR A 220 10.35 1.39 -2.50
CA THR A 220 11.12 1.13 -1.28
C THR A 220 10.32 0.27 -0.31
N VAL A 221 10.99 -0.35 0.67
CA VAL A 221 10.33 -1.00 1.79
C VAL A 221 10.18 -0.05 2.98
N ALA A 222 9.07 -0.15 3.70
CA ALA A 222 8.78 0.67 4.86
C ALA A 222 9.90 0.62 5.92
N ALA A 223 10.40 -0.58 6.21
CA ALA A 223 11.46 -0.78 7.21
C ALA A 223 12.73 0.03 6.91
N THR A 224 13.16 0.10 5.64
CA THR A 224 14.34 0.89 5.24
C THR A 224 14.04 2.39 5.24
N LEU A 225 12.90 2.77 4.72
CA LEU A 225 12.49 4.18 4.69
C LEU A 225 12.43 4.79 6.09
N PHE A 226 11.82 4.10 7.05
CA PHE A 226 11.62 4.62 8.40
C PHE A 226 12.90 4.73 9.23
N GLN A 227 13.98 4.05 8.83
CA GLN A 227 15.28 4.25 9.48
C GLN A 227 15.87 5.64 9.19
N HIS A 228 15.76 6.11 7.93
CA HIS A 228 16.35 7.36 7.47
C HIS A 228 15.45 8.09 6.47
N PRO A 229 14.21 8.48 6.84
CA PRO A 229 13.21 8.95 5.89
C PRO A 229 13.64 10.22 5.15
N HIS A 230 14.20 11.20 5.85
CA HIS A 230 14.62 12.46 5.26
C HIS A 230 15.78 12.28 4.28
N CYS A 231 16.79 11.52 4.65
CA CYS A 231 17.97 11.29 3.80
C CYS A 231 17.57 10.63 2.47
N TYR A 232 16.71 9.62 2.52
CA TYR A 232 16.23 8.93 1.34
C TYR A 232 15.34 9.82 0.46
N LEU A 233 14.29 10.41 1.04
CA LEU A 233 13.34 11.23 0.30
C LEU A 233 13.99 12.48 -0.31
N ASP A 234 14.90 13.13 0.41
CA ASP A 234 15.67 14.27 -0.10
C ASP A 234 16.55 13.88 -1.28
N SER A 235 17.16 12.69 -1.23
CA SER A 235 18.02 12.21 -2.31
C SER A 235 17.25 11.96 -3.59
N ILE A 236 16.16 11.20 -3.53
CA ILE A 236 15.36 10.88 -4.71
C ILE A 236 14.62 12.10 -5.28
N SER A 237 14.19 13.02 -4.40
CA SER A 237 13.61 14.30 -4.81
C SER A 237 14.62 15.15 -5.58
N LYS A 238 15.87 15.25 -5.10
CA LYS A 238 16.97 15.95 -5.82
C LYS A 238 17.27 15.32 -7.17
N TRP A 239 17.09 14.01 -7.33
CA TRP A 239 17.24 13.35 -8.63
C TRP A 239 16.07 13.65 -9.58
N GLY A 240 14.94 14.12 -9.05
CA GLY A 240 13.77 14.48 -9.82
C GLY A 240 12.69 13.39 -9.88
N ALA A 241 12.76 12.39 -9.02
CA ALA A 241 11.66 11.43 -8.83
C ALA A 241 10.40 12.17 -8.36
N VAL A 242 9.24 11.79 -8.89
CA VAL A 242 7.97 12.47 -8.61
C VAL A 242 7.12 11.77 -7.56
N GLY A 243 7.53 10.60 -7.11
CA GLY A 243 6.81 9.85 -6.08
C GLY A 243 7.56 8.61 -5.59
N VAL A 244 7.01 7.98 -4.57
CA VAL A 244 7.54 6.78 -3.93
C VAL A 244 6.40 5.77 -3.74
N LYS A 245 6.63 4.51 -4.13
CA LYS A 245 5.85 3.37 -3.67
C LYS A 245 6.51 2.83 -2.41
N ILE A 246 5.83 2.91 -1.28
CA ILE A 246 6.29 2.34 -0.01
C ILE A 246 5.56 1.03 0.19
N ASP A 247 6.32 -0.04 0.34
CA ASP A 247 5.80 -1.40 0.39
C ASP A 247 6.19 -2.13 1.69
N PHE A 248 5.60 -3.29 1.92
CA PHE A 248 5.88 -4.13 3.08
C PHE A 248 5.68 -3.41 4.43
N PHE A 249 4.54 -2.74 4.58
CA PHE A 249 4.06 -2.37 5.90
C PHE A 249 3.68 -3.65 6.64
N ASP A 250 4.40 -3.94 7.69
CA ASP A 250 4.30 -5.19 8.43
C ASP A 250 3.41 -5.11 9.66
N ARG A 251 3.04 -3.89 10.05
CA ARG A 251 2.25 -3.61 11.25
C ARG A 251 1.31 -2.43 11.02
N ASP A 252 0.22 -2.42 11.79
CA ASP A 252 -0.79 -1.37 11.86
C ASP A 252 -1.10 -0.95 13.32
N ASP A 253 -0.16 -1.19 14.21
CA ASP A 253 -0.20 -0.88 15.64
C ASP A 253 0.53 0.43 16.01
#